data_ddf18cb0c092bfa2f79de346423d7f68
#
_entry.id   ddf18cb0c092bfa2f79de346423d7f68
#
_cell.length_a   1.000
_cell.length_b   1.000
_cell.length_c   1.000
_cell.angle_alpha   90.00
_cell.angle_beta   90.00
_cell.angle_gamma   90.00
#
_symmetry.space_group_name_H-M   'P 1'
#
loop_
_entity.id
_entity.type
_entity.pdbx_description
1 polymer ?
#
loop_
_entity_poly.entity_id
_entity_poly.type
_entity_poly.pdbx_seq_one_letter_code
_entity_poly.pdbx_strand_id
1 'polypeptide(L)'
;MDLEAGDKVLLFYGSANRDEDVFEDPYTFDVRRDPNPHVGFGAAGPHFCLGAHLARMEIDVMLRELLVRLPDIEASGEPVPAVSRFVNGIKHLPCSFTPTAPRA
;
A
#
# COMPACT_ATOMS: atom_id res chain seq x y z
N MET A 1 -15.86 19.04 15.61
CA MET A 1 -14.62 19.12 16.44
C MET A 1 -14.00 20.45 16.11
N ASP A 2 -13.86 21.31 17.11
CA ASP A 2 -13.23 22.60 16.94
C ASP A 2 -11.74 22.44 17.28
N LEU A 3 -10.86 22.95 16.43
CA LEU A 3 -9.41 22.92 16.60
C LEU A 3 -8.92 24.31 16.98
N GLU A 4 -7.97 24.37 17.92
CA GLU A 4 -7.33 25.59 18.36
C GLU A 4 -5.89 25.71 17.85
N ALA A 5 -5.38 26.93 17.86
CA ALA A 5 -4.00 27.16 17.46
C ALA A 5 -3.03 26.45 18.42
N GLY A 6 -2.20 25.56 17.89
CA GLY A 6 -1.26 24.74 18.66
C GLY A 6 -1.68 23.28 18.87
N ASP A 7 -2.90 22.91 18.47
CA ASP A 7 -3.36 21.53 18.51
C ASP A 7 -2.53 20.64 17.59
N LYS A 8 -2.27 19.41 18.05
CA LYS A 8 -1.62 18.38 17.25
C LYS A 8 -2.68 17.51 16.61
N VAL A 9 -2.64 17.46 15.28
CA VAL A 9 -3.56 16.65 14.49
C VAL A 9 -2.81 15.45 13.89
N LEU A 10 -3.36 14.27 14.05
CA LEU A 10 -2.83 13.02 13.46
C LEU A 10 -3.84 12.50 12.45
N LEU A 11 -3.38 12.21 11.24
CA LEU A 11 -4.17 11.63 10.17
C LEU A 11 -3.83 10.13 10.03
N PHE A 12 -4.80 9.27 10.35
CA PHE A 12 -4.64 7.82 10.27
C PHE A 12 -5.18 7.28 8.95
N TYR A 13 -4.38 7.34 7.88
CA TYR A 13 -4.75 6.80 6.56
C TYR A 13 -5.09 5.32 6.58
N GLY A 14 -4.41 4.54 7.42
CA GLY A 14 -4.68 3.11 7.58
C GLY A 14 -6.07 2.83 8.15
N SER A 15 -6.56 3.68 9.06
CA SER A 15 -7.92 3.61 9.60
C SER A 15 -8.93 4.06 8.56
N ALA A 16 -8.69 5.20 7.91
CA ALA A 16 -9.59 5.72 6.88
C ALA A 16 -9.79 4.75 5.70
N ASN A 17 -8.75 4.00 5.32
CA ASN A 17 -8.83 2.98 4.27
C ASN A 17 -9.43 1.64 4.75
N ARG A 18 -9.90 1.59 6.00
CA ARG A 18 -10.60 0.45 6.62
C ARG A 18 -11.87 0.88 7.35
N ASP A 19 -12.42 2.00 6.94
CA ASP A 19 -13.67 2.53 7.48
C ASP A 19 -14.83 1.64 7.00
N GLU A 20 -15.53 1.02 7.94
CA GLU A 20 -16.64 0.10 7.70
C GLU A 20 -17.88 0.81 7.14
N ASP A 21 -17.97 2.13 7.32
CA ASP A 21 -19.02 2.95 6.69
C ASP A 21 -18.75 3.23 5.21
N VAL A 22 -17.51 2.98 4.75
CA VAL A 22 -17.06 3.27 3.37
C VAL A 22 -16.73 2.00 2.60
N PHE A 23 -16.15 0.99 3.25
CA PHE A 23 -15.69 -0.23 2.62
C PHE A 23 -16.40 -1.46 3.18
N GLU A 24 -17.03 -2.23 2.32
CA GLU A 24 -17.51 -3.56 2.68
C GLU A 24 -16.30 -4.48 2.91
N ASP A 25 -16.32 -5.26 3.99
CA ASP A 25 -15.23 -6.16 4.38
C ASP A 25 -13.83 -5.50 4.33
N PRO A 26 -13.59 -4.41 5.06
CA PRO A 26 -12.40 -3.56 4.88
C PRO A 26 -11.07 -4.25 5.22
N TYR A 27 -11.11 -5.38 5.94
CA TYR A 27 -9.94 -6.18 6.29
C TYR A 27 -9.64 -7.30 5.28
N THR A 28 -10.55 -7.54 4.33
CA THR A 28 -10.33 -8.50 3.25
C THR A 28 -9.52 -7.84 2.13
N PHE A 29 -8.39 -8.46 1.77
CA PHE A 29 -7.62 -8.03 0.61
C PHE A 29 -8.29 -8.54 -0.67
N ASP A 30 -8.95 -7.63 -1.38
CA ASP A 30 -9.61 -7.93 -2.66
C ASP A 30 -9.10 -7.00 -3.76
N VAL A 31 -8.33 -7.57 -4.71
CA VAL A 31 -7.79 -6.85 -5.87
C VAL A 31 -8.85 -6.42 -6.88
N ARG A 32 -10.08 -6.93 -6.75
CA ARG A 32 -11.21 -6.61 -7.62
C ARG A 32 -12.17 -5.60 -7.01
N ARG A 33 -11.82 -5.06 -5.83
CA ARG A 33 -12.69 -4.11 -5.13
C ARG A 33 -13.02 -2.90 -6.01
N ASP A 34 -14.31 -2.73 -6.29
CA ASP A 34 -14.85 -1.62 -7.07
C ASP A 34 -16.25 -1.25 -6.53
N PRO A 35 -16.49 0.00 -6.09
CA PRO A 35 -15.55 1.10 -6.02
C PRO A 35 -14.47 0.91 -4.94
N ASN A 36 -13.31 1.56 -5.13
CA ASN A 36 -12.24 1.58 -4.16
C ASN A 36 -11.82 3.02 -3.84
N PRO A 37 -12.61 3.76 -3.04
CA PRO A 37 -12.39 5.17 -2.75
C PRO A 37 -11.31 5.42 -1.71
N HIS A 38 -10.19 4.71 -1.81
CA HIS A 38 -9.09 4.82 -0.86
C HIS A 38 -8.44 6.22 -0.87
N VAL A 39 -7.93 6.64 0.28
CA VAL A 39 -7.22 7.92 0.46
C VAL A 39 -5.69 7.75 0.52
N GLY A 40 -5.15 6.65 0.01
CA GLY A 40 -3.71 6.37 0.02
C GLY A 40 -2.85 7.40 -0.73
N PHE A 41 -3.45 8.15 -1.66
CA PHE A 41 -2.84 9.29 -2.35
C PHE A 41 -3.44 10.64 -1.94
N GLY A 42 -4.12 10.69 -0.81
CA GLY A 42 -4.89 11.83 -0.36
C GLY A 42 -6.32 11.84 -0.90
N ALA A 43 -7.10 12.83 -0.48
CA ALA A 43 -8.44 13.07 -0.99
C ALA A 43 -8.41 13.94 -2.24
N ALA A 44 -9.54 14.00 -2.96
CA ALA A 44 -9.69 14.88 -4.11
C ALA A 44 -9.45 16.35 -3.71
N GLY A 45 -8.66 17.08 -4.52
CA GLY A 45 -8.32 18.45 -4.30
C GLY A 45 -6.93 18.85 -4.79
N PRO A 46 -6.50 20.09 -4.58
CA PRO A 46 -5.23 20.60 -5.10
C PRO A 46 -3.99 19.92 -4.48
N HIS A 47 -4.15 19.25 -3.35
CA HIS A 47 -3.08 18.49 -2.67
C HIS A 47 -3.16 16.98 -2.93
N PHE A 48 -3.99 16.52 -3.85
CA PHE A 48 -3.92 15.13 -4.32
C PHE A 48 -2.48 14.82 -4.77
N CYS A 49 -1.97 13.64 -4.43
CA CYS A 49 -0.58 13.28 -4.70
C CYS A 49 -0.22 13.46 -6.19
N LEU A 50 0.71 14.37 -6.48
CA LEU A 50 1.21 14.61 -7.83
C LEU A 50 1.80 13.36 -8.49
N GLY A 51 2.46 12.51 -7.68
CA GLY A 51 3.10 11.27 -8.12
C GLY A 51 2.16 10.07 -8.24
N ALA A 52 0.85 10.20 -8.01
CA ALA A 52 -0.06 9.06 -7.96
C ALA A 52 -0.09 8.23 -9.26
N HIS A 53 -0.01 8.88 -10.41
CA HIS A 53 0.02 8.20 -11.71
C HIS A 53 1.35 7.47 -11.94
N LEU A 54 2.46 8.12 -11.59
CA LEU A 54 3.79 7.51 -11.69
C LEU A 54 3.89 6.31 -10.76
N ALA A 55 3.49 6.45 -9.50
CA ALA A 55 3.51 5.36 -8.53
C ALA A 55 2.69 4.14 -8.99
N ARG A 56 1.50 4.36 -9.55
CA ARG A 56 0.70 3.26 -10.11
C ARG A 56 1.37 2.58 -11.29
N MET A 57 2.00 3.34 -12.17
CA MET A 57 2.74 2.79 -13.31
C MET A 57 3.96 1.97 -12.84
N GLU A 58 4.71 2.48 -11.87
CA GLU A 58 5.85 1.75 -11.29
C GLU A 58 5.42 0.43 -10.63
N ILE A 59 4.32 0.46 -9.87
CA ILE A 59 3.75 -0.74 -9.24
C ILE A 59 3.30 -1.75 -10.31
N ASP A 60 2.60 -1.31 -11.34
CA ASP A 60 2.12 -2.19 -12.41
C ASP A 60 3.29 -2.87 -13.14
N VAL A 61 4.30 -2.10 -13.55
CA VAL A 61 5.51 -2.64 -14.22
C VAL A 61 6.25 -3.59 -13.29
N MET A 62 6.47 -3.20 -12.02
CA MET A 62 7.18 -4.04 -11.04
C MET A 62 6.45 -5.36 -10.81
N LEU A 63 5.14 -5.34 -10.58
CA LEU A 63 4.37 -6.55 -10.32
C LEU A 63 4.32 -7.46 -11.54
N ARG A 64 4.16 -6.91 -12.75
CA ARG A 64 4.20 -7.71 -14.00
C ARG A 64 5.52 -8.43 -14.15
N GLU A 65 6.63 -7.71 -14.01
CA GLU A 65 7.97 -8.30 -14.12
C GLU A 65 8.24 -9.33 -13.01
N LEU A 66 7.81 -9.04 -11.79
CA LEU A 66 7.97 -9.93 -10.65
C LEU A 66 7.24 -11.25 -10.88
N LEU A 67 5.94 -11.20 -11.22
CA LEU A 67 5.11 -12.40 -11.39
C LEU A 67 5.51 -13.23 -12.62
N VAL A 68 6.04 -12.58 -13.67
CA VAL A 68 6.56 -13.30 -14.85
C VAL A 68 7.90 -13.99 -14.57
N ARG A 69 8.77 -13.34 -13.77
CA ARG A 69 10.12 -13.88 -13.49
C ARG A 69 10.15 -14.83 -12.32
N LEU A 70 9.28 -14.64 -11.36
CA LEU A 70 9.19 -15.40 -10.11
C LEU A 70 7.74 -15.86 -9.90
N PRO A 71 7.22 -16.76 -10.76
CA PRO A 71 5.81 -17.16 -10.75
C PRO A 71 5.38 -17.92 -9.48
N ASP A 72 6.34 -18.43 -8.73
CA ASP A 72 6.17 -19.19 -7.50
C ASP A 72 6.60 -18.41 -6.24
N ILE A 73 6.77 -17.10 -6.36
CA ILE A 73 7.15 -16.30 -5.19
C ILE A 73 6.06 -16.34 -4.12
N GLU A 74 6.45 -16.67 -2.91
CA GLU A 74 5.58 -16.72 -1.75
C GLU A 74 6.25 -16.15 -0.51
N ALA A 75 5.46 -15.64 0.44
CA ALA A 75 5.98 -15.22 1.74
C ALA A 75 6.42 -16.46 2.54
N SER A 76 7.66 -16.46 3.02
CA SER A 76 8.25 -17.58 3.80
C SER A 76 8.40 -17.26 5.29
N GLY A 77 7.84 -16.14 5.76
CA GLY A 77 7.86 -15.74 7.16
C GLY A 77 7.06 -14.47 7.41
N GLU A 78 6.92 -14.11 8.68
CA GLU A 78 6.20 -12.93 9.09
C GLU A 78 6.93 -11.64 8.68
N PRO A 79 6.20 -10.60 8.26
CA PRO A 79 6.79 -9.32 7.95
C PRO A 79 7.32 -8.65 9.22
N VAL A 80 8.51 -8.09 9.15
CA VAL A 80 9.10 -7.28 10.22
C VAL A 80 8.84 -5.81 9.93
N PRO A 81 8.01 -5.12 10.73
CA PRO A 81 7.72 -3.71 10.51
C PRO A 81 8.95 -2.83 10.79
N ALA A 82 9.02 -1.72 10.09
CA ALA A 82 9.98 -0.67 10.38
C ALA A 82 9.57 0.08 11.66
N VAL A 83 10.52 0.32 12.56
CA VAL A 83 10.27 1.16 13.74
C VAL A 83 10.35 2.62 13.31
N SER A 84 9.22 3.20 12.99
CA SER A 84 9.12 4.60 12.59
C SER A 84 7.79 5.19 13.09
N ARG A 85 7.83 6.45 13.52
CA ARG A 85 6.62 7.23 13.88
C ARG A 85 6.02 7.95 12.68
N PHE A 86 6.75 7.98 11.57
CA PHE A 86 6.36 8.75 10.38
C PHE A 86 5.96 7.85 9.21
N VAL A 87 6.65 6.73 9.01
CA VAL A 87 6.38 5.79 7.92
C VAL A 87 5.97 4.45 8.49
N ASN A 88 4.76 4.00 8.16
CA ASN A 88 4.31 2.65 8.44
C ASN A 88 4.77 1.73 7.30
N GLY A 89 5.98 1.22 7.39
CA GLY A 89 6.61 0.39 6.37
C GLY A 89 7.03 -0.98 6.88
N ILE A 90 7.37 -1.86 5.96
CA ILE A 90 7.94 -3.19 6.23
C ILE A 90 9.44 -3.09 6.00
N LYS A 91 10.23 -3.51 6.99
CA LYS A 91 11.69 -3.54 6.91
C LYS A 91 12.22 -4.82 6.27
N HIS A 92 11.61 -5.94 6.60
CA HIS A 92 11.94 -7.25 6.06
C HIS A 92 10.66 -8.02 5.76
N LEU A 93 10.60 -8.62 4.59
CA LEU A 93 9.55 -9.55 4.17
C LEU A 93 10.25 -10.79 3.60
N PRO A 94 10.46 -11.83 4.40
CA PRO A 94 11.07 -13.06 3.91
C PRO A 94 10.20 -13.68 2.82
N CYS A 95 10.84 -14.11 1.74
CA CYS A 95 10.15 -14.80 0.66
C CYS A 95 11.00 -15.96 0.13
N SER A 96 10.36 -16.94 -0.46
CA SER A 96 10.95 -18.02 -1.19
C SER A 96 10.48 -18.01 -2.64
N PHE A 97 11.34 -18.45 -3.55
CA PHE A 97 11.05 -18.58 -4.97
C PHE A 97 12.10 -19.49 -5.64
N THR A 98 11.77 -20.04 -6.79
CA THR A 98 12.73 -20.77 -7.62
C THR A 98 13.49 -19.78 -8.52
N PRO A 99 14.83 -19.65 -8.39
CA PRO A 99 15.61 -18.78 -9.24
C PRO A 99 15.46 -19.16 -10.72
N THR A 100 15.12 -18.19 -11.56
CA THR A 100 15.11 -18.38 -13.01
C THR A 100 16.47 -18.04 -13.61
N ALA A 101 16.87 -18.73 -14.68
CA ALA A 101 18.10 -18.40 -15.37
C ALA A 101 18.07 -16.96 -15.91
N PRO A 102 19.22 -16.24 -15.89
CA PRO A 102 19.29 -14.91 -16.51
C PRO A 102 18.87 -15.00 -17.99
N ARG A 103 18.02 -14.10 -18.45
CA ARG A 103 17.78 -13.94 -19.87
C ARG A 103 19.07 -13.40 -20.51
N ALA A 104 19.60 -14.11 -21.48
CA ALA A 104 20.73 -13.66 -22.29
C ALA A 104 20.35 -12.39 -23.11
#